data_012497acde6180cd57659d4d0e9dbb89
#
_entry.id   012497acde6180cd57659d4d0e9dbb89
#
_cell.length_a   1.000
_cell.length_b   1.000
_cell.length_c   1.000
_cell.angle_alpha   90.00
_cell.angle_beta   90.00
_cell.angle_gamma   90.00
#
_symmetry.space_group_name_H-M   'P 1'
#
loop_
_entity.id
_entity.type
_entity.pdbx_description
1 polymer ?
#
loop_
_entity_poly.entity_id
_entity_poly.type
_entity_poly.pdbx_seq_one_letter_code
_entity_poly.pdbx_strand_id
1 'polypeptide(L)'
;MKEKTVEKLFDLKGKTCLITGASGYLGGAMARALAEAGGRVVVTSRELDRAEEVAGQLPDPNNVNHLGTVLDHMDVDELPERFQTICEQAGCIDVLVNNGHEHCPNDWTDISGEQFNRMLANATGYFLLSRLVHEQSVDSGHPASIIMLGSMYGLVSSNPDAYRNICPANSVAYQTLKGGILQQTRHLAINWAEHGVRVNSLTPGPFPAESANPEMVERLKGYSPMRRMGHPTELKGAVVFLASEASSYMTGQNLVIDGGWTAT
;
A
#
# COMPACT_ATOMS: atom_id res chain seq x y z
N MET A 1 20.99 -20.20 -15.34
CA MET A 1 19.56 -20.20 -14.91
C MET A 1 18.69 -20.43 -16.14
N LYS A 2 17.61 -21.26 -16.05
CA LYS A 2 16.64 -21.35 -17.16
C LYS A 2 15.87 -20.03 -17.23
N GLU A 3 15.67 -19.52 -18.42
CA GLU A 3 14.85 -18.37 -18.69
C GLU A 3 13.42 -18.60 -18.17
N LYS A 4 12.87 -17.63 -17.43
CA LYS A 4 11.49 -17.68 -16.94
C LYS A 4 10.56 -17.01 -17.96
N THR A 5 9.40 -17.60 -18.19
CA THR A 5 8.34 -16.95 -19.00
C THR A 5 7.78 -15.76 -18.25
N VAL A 6 7.17 -14.81 -18.98
CA VAL A 6 6.51 -13.63 -18.39
C VAL A 6 5.45 -14.05 -17.38
N GLU A 7 4.65 -15.06 -17.68
CA GLU A 7 3.66 -15.63 -16.76
C GLU A 7 4.29 -16.05 -15.43
N LYS A 8 5.42 -16.77 -15.47
CA LYS A 8 6.12 -17.18 -14.25
C LYS A 8 6.78 -16.04 -13.48
N LEU A 9 7.12 -14.95 -14.16
CA LEU A 9 7.67 -13.76 -13.48
C LEU A 9 6.61 -13.07 -12.63
N PHE A 10 5.34 -13.12 -13.03
CA PHE A 10 4.22 -12.52 -12.30
C PHE A 10 3.50 -13.48 -11.35
N ASP A 11 3.88 -14.76 -11.31
CA ASP A 11 3.27 -15.79 -10.48
C ASP A 11 3.64 -15.58 -9.00
N LEU A 12 2.63 -15.52 -8.14
CA LEU A 12 2.78 -15.41 -6.68
C LEU A 12 2.48 -16.74 -5.96
N LYS A 13 2.37 -17.85 -6.67
CA LYS A 13 2.13 -19.15 -6.07
C LYS A 13 3.23 -19.53 -5.07
N GLY A 14 2.82 -19.91 -3.86
CA GLY A 14 3.72 -20.21 -2.74
C GLY A 14 4.24 -18.97 -2.01
N LYS A 15 3.73 -17.75 -2.34
CA LYS A 15 4.05 -16.50 -1.65
C LYS A 15 2.97 -16.12 -0.66
N THR A 16 3.36 -15.67 0.53
CA THR A 16 2.48 -15.11 1.54
C THR A 16 2.54 -13.58 1.47
N CYS A 17 1.38 -12.95 1.23
CA CYS A 17 1.24 -11.51 1.01
C CYS A 17 0.45 -10.88 2.16
N LEU A 18 1.12 -10.13 3.03
CA LEU A 18 0.49 -9.35 4.10
C LEU A 18 0.06 -7.98 3.56
N ILE A 19 -1.19 -7.61 3.73
CA ILE A 19 -1.70 -6.30 3.32
C ILE A 19 -2.48 -5.61 4.43
N THR A 20 -2.09 -4.38 4.77
CA THR A 20 -2.83 -3.54 5.72
C THR A 20 -3.92 -2.75 5.01
N GLY A 21 -5.07 -2.58 5.66
CA GLY A 21 -6.19 -1.83 5.12
C GLY A 21 -6.85 -2.45 3.89
N ALA A 22 -6.83 -3.78 3.78
CA ALA A 22 -7.44 -4.53 2.66
C ALA A 22 -8.96 -4.39 2.58
N SER A 23 -9.63 -3.99 3.64
CA SER A 23 -11.08 -3.69 3.64
C SER A 23 -11.42 -2.32 3.02
N GLY A 24 -10.40 -1.51 2.67
CA GLY A 24 -10.57 -0.23 2.02
C GLY A 24 -10.68 -0.34 0.49
N TYR A 25 -11.08 0.77 -0.15
CA TYR A 25 -11.36 0.84 -1.60
C TYR A 25 -10.19 0.40 -2.48
N LEU A 26 -8.99 0.95 -2.28
CA LEU A 26 -7.79 0.56 -3.04
C LEU A 26 -7.17 -0.72 -2.50
N GLY A 27 -7.15 -0.88 -1.17
CA GLY A 27 -6.60 -2.07 -0.52
C GLY A 27 -7.30 -3.36 -0.93
N GLY A 28 -8.63 -3.34 -1.05
CA GLY A 28 -9.42 -4.48 -1.52
C GLY A 28 -9.09 -4.90 -2.96
N ALA A 29 -8.87 -3.93 -3.86
CA ALA A 29 -8.48 -4.22 -5.24
C ALA A 29 -7.06 -4.84 -5.32
N MET A 30 -6.14 -4.34 -4.50
CA MET A 30 -4.77 -4.87 -4.41
C MET A 30 -4.74 -6.26 -3.77
N ALA A 31 -5.49 -6.50 -2.67
CA ALA A 31 -5.62 -7.81 -2.05
C ALA A 31 -6.16 -8.85 -3.04
N ARG A 32 -7.21 -8.49 -3.77
CA ARG A 32 -7.78 -9.36 -4.82
C ARG A 32 -6.75 -9.65 -5.93
N ALA A 33 -5.96 -8.68 -6.34
CA ALA A 33 -4.94 -8.88 -7.36
C ALA A 33 -3.84 -9.86 -6.93
N LEU A 34 -3.37 -9.76 -5.67
CA LEU A 34 -2.39 -10.69 -5.11
C LEU A 34 -2.95 -12.11 -5.03
N ALA A 35 -4.22 -12.27 -4.65
CA ALA A 35 -4.93 -13.55 -4.64
C ALA A 35 -5.12 -14.13 -6.06
N GLU A 36 -5.57 -13.32 -7.03
CA GLU A 36 -5.70 -13.70 -8.44
C GLU A 36 -4.36 -14.15 -9.05
N ALA A 37 -3.24 -13.55 -8.61
CA ALA A 37 -1.89 -13.96 -9.02
C ALA A 37 -1.37 -15.22 -8.30
N GLY A 38 -2.19 -15.84 -7.45
CA GLY A 38 -1.90 -17.12 -6.79
C GLY A 38 -1.28 -17.01 -5.40
N GLY A 39 -1.08 -15.83 -4.87
CA GLY A 39 -0.53 -15.60 -3.53
C GLY A 39 -1.53 -15.93 -2.42
N ARG A 40 -1.03 -16.44 -1.29
CA ARG A 40 -1.79 -16.49 -0.03
C ARG A 40 -1.85 -15.09 0.55
N VAL A 41 -3.05 -14.53 0.71
CA VAL A 41 -3.21 -13.18 1.25
C VAL A 41 -3.55 -13.23 2.73
N VAL A 42 -2.82 -12.47 3.53
CA VAL A 42 -3.13 -12.16 4.92
C VAL A 42 -3.74 -10.77 4.96
N VAL A 43 -5.04 -10.74 5.21
CA VAL A 43 -5.83 -9.51 5.34
C VAL A 43 -5.80 -9.05 6.78
N THR A 44 -5.42 -7.79 7.02
CA THR A 44 -5.47 -7.24 8.37
C THR A 44 -6.50 -6.13 8.52
N SER A 45 -7.13 -6.12 9.68
CA SER A 45 -8.07 -5.09 10.13
C SER A 45 -7.94 -4.89 11.64
N ARG A 46 -8.50 -3.82 12.18
CA ARG A 46 -8.65 -3.63 13.63
C ARG A 46 -9.73 -4.53 14.23
N GLU A 47 -10.63 -5.03 13.39
CA GLU A 47 -11.74 -5.90 13.75
C GLU A 47 -11.56 -7.25 13.04
N LEU A 48 -11.56 -8.35 13.81
CA LEU A 48 -11.33 -9.70 13.29
C LEU A 48 -12.39 -10.10 12.25
N ASP A 49 -13.67 -9.96 12.59
CA ASP A 49 -14.79 -10.36 11.75
C ASP A 49 -14.68 -9.71 10.34
N ARG A 50 -14.29 -8.43 10.31
CA ARG A 50 -14.07 -7.70 9.06
C ARG A 50 -12.88 -8.22 8.27
N ALA A 51 -11.79 -8.62 8.94
CA ALA A 51 -10.63 -9.20 8.26
C ALA A 51 -10.98 -10.57 7.66
N GLU A 52 -11.69 -11.41 8.42
CA GLU A 52 -12.13 -12.74 7.98
C GLU A 52 -13.14 -12.66 6.83
N GLU A 53 -14.11 -11.74 6.91
CA GLU A 53 -15.07 -11.50 5.81
C GLU A 53 -14.34 -11.15 4.51
N VAL A 54 -13.41 -10.19 4.56
CA VAL A 54 -12.65 -9.77 3.37
C VAL A 54 -11.78 -10.91 2.85
N ALA A 55 -11.10 -11.65 3.72
CA ALA A 55 -10.28 -12.79 3.33
C ALA A 55 -11.12 -13.89 2.64
N GLY A 56 -12.31 -14.18 3.20
CA GLY A 56 -13.24 -15.18 2.64
C GLY A 56 -13.84 -14.80 1.27
N GLN A 57 -13.81 -13.51 0.91
CA GLN A 57 -14.30 -13.02 -0.39
C GLN A 57 -13.20 -12.97 -1.46
N LEU A 58 -11.94 -13.22 -1.12
CA LEU A 58 -10.85 -13.25 -2.10
C LEU A 58 -10.92 -14.50 -2.97
N PRO A 59 -10.59 -14.41 -4.28
CA PRO A 59 -10.47 -15.58 -5.13
C PRO A 59 -9.33 -16.48 -4.65
N ASP A 60 -9.61 -17.78 -4.50
CA ASP A 60 -8.61 -18.76 -4.05
C ASP A 60 -8.43 -19.90 -5.06
N PRO A 61 -7.84 -19.62 -6.24
CA PRO A 61 -7.71 -20.61 -7.31
C PRO A 61 -6.75 -21.76 -6.97
N ASN A 62 -5.95 -21.60 -5.92
CA ASN A 62 -4.93 -22.57 -5.51
C ASN A 62 -5.25 -23.27 -4.17
N ASN A 63 -6.40 -22.97 -3.55
CA ASN A 63 -6.81 -23.46 -2.21
C ASN A 63 -5.74 -23.17 -1.13
N VAL A 64 -5.19 -21.96 -1.14
CA VAL A 64 -4.13 -21.53 -0.20
C VAL A 64 -4.68 -21.09 1.15
N ASN A 65 -6.01 -20.95 1.26
CA ASN A 65 -6.73 -20.49 2.46
C ASN A 65 -6.20 -19.14 2.95
N HIS A 66 -6.75 -18.05 2.39
CA HIS A 66 -6.45 -16.70 2.83
C HIS A 66 -6.76 -16.52 4.33
N LEU A 67 -6.01 -15.65 4.99
CA LEU A 67 -6.13 -15.44 6.45
C LEU A 67 -6.64 -14.02 6.73
N GLY A 68 -7.71 -13.92 7.54
CA GLY A 68 -8.12 -12.67 8.18
C GLY A 68 -7.58 -12.61 9.59
N THR A 69 -6.98 -11.50 10.01
CA THR A 69 -6.42 -11.36 11.36
C THR A 69 -6.40 -9.91 11.84
N VAL A 70 -6.25 -9.73 13.15
CA VAL A 70 -6.17 -8.39 13.76
C VAL A 70 -4.75 -7.85 13.66
N LEU A 71 -4.61 -6.66 13.08
CA LEU A 71 -3.41 -5.83 13.17
C LEU A 71 -3.80 -4.38 12.92
N ASP A 72 -3.47 -3.50 13.86
CA ASP A 72 -3.46 -2.06 13.67
C ASP A 72 -2.02 -1.57 13.54
N HIS A 73 -1.64 -1.07 12.37
CA HIS A 73 -0.30 -0.54 12.15
C HIS A 73 -0.01 0.74 12.95
N MET A 74 -1.06 1.37 13.52
CA MET A 74 -0.95 2.53 14.40
C MET A 74 -0.70 2.16 15.85
N ASP A 75 -0.94 0.92 16.23
CA ASP A 75 -0.62 0.39 17.57
C ASP A 75 0.78 -0.23 17.56
N VAL A 76 1.76 0.64 17.69
CA VAL A 76 3.18 0.29 17.51
C VAL A 76 3.71 -0.64 18.60
N ASP A 77 3.08 -0.65 19.77
CA ASP A 77 3.48 -1.48 20.89
C ASP A 77 3.05 -2.94 20.70
N GLU A 78 1.88 -3.18 20.09
CA GLU A 78 1.38 -4.52 19.79
C GLU A 78 1.93 -5.10 18.48
N LEU A 79 2.52 -4.30 17.59
CA LEU A 79 2.99 -4.76 16.27
C LEU A 79 3.88 -6.00 16.32
N PRO A 80 4.90 -6.12 17.22
CA PRO A 80 5.76 -7.30 17.25
C PRO A 80 5.01 -8.59 17.58
N GLU A 81 4.12 -8.57 18.59
CA GLU A 81 3.33 -9.72 19.01
C GLU A 81 2.32 -10.13 17.92
N ARG A 82 1.63 -9.15 17.32
CA ARG A 82 0.68 -9.39 16.23
C ARG A 82 1.38 -9.97 15.00
N PHE A 83 2.54 -9.44 14.63
CA PHE A 83 3.33 -9.95 13.51
C PHE A 83 3.81 -11.37 13.76
N GLN A 84 4.29 -11.68 14.97
CA GLN A 84 4.67 -13.04 15.35
C GLN A 84 3.49 -14.01 15.21
N THR A 85 2.31 -13.65 15.73
CA THR A 85 1.08 -14.46 15.58
C THR A 85 0.73 -14.70 14.11
N ILE A 86 0.89 -13.69 13.26
CA ILE A 86 0.69 -13.83 11.81
C ILE A 86 1.67 -14.84 11.21
N CYS A 87 2.95 -14.76 11.57
CA CYS A 87 3.97 -15.69 11.08
C CYS A 87 3.73 -17.13 11.54
N GLU A 88 3.24 -17.34 12.75
CA GLU A 88 2.85 -18.67 13.26
C GLU A 88 1.70 -19.29 12.45
N GLN A 89 0.75 -18.48 12.00
CA GLN A 89 -0.42 -18.95 11.24
C GLN A 89 -0.19 -19.03 9.72
N ALA A 90 0.57 -18.10 9.18
CA ALA A 90 0.71 -17.92 7.72
C ALA A 90 2.10 -18.32 7.19
N GLY A 91 3.09 -18.52 8.04
CA GLY A 91 4.48 -18.70 7.65
C GLY A 91 5.20 -17.37 7.39
N CYS A 92 6.34 -17.43 6.72
CA CYS A 92 7.10 -16.24 6.37
C CYS A 92 6.32 -15.32 5.43
N ILE A 93 6.43 -14.01 5.67
CA ILE A 93 5.84 -12.98 4.81
C ILE A 93 6.81 -12.65 3.69
N ASP A 94 6.45 -13.02 2.46
CA ASP A 94 7.22 -12.73 1.24
C ASP A 94 6.93 -11.35 0.68
N VAL A 95 5.70 -10.86 0.86
CA VAL A 95 5.24 -9.56 0.35
C VAL A 95 4.52 -8.81 1.45
N LEU A 96 4.92 -7.56 1.68
CA LEU A 96 4.19 -6.62 2.53
C LEU A 96 3.64 -5.47 1.69
N VAL A 97 2.34 -5.19 1.81
CA VAL A 97 1.71 -3.98 1.27
C VAL A 97 1.25 -3.09 2.41
N ASN A 98 2.03 -2.06 2.70
CA ASN A 98 1.68 -1.00 3.64
C ASN A 98 0.68 -0.05 2.99
N ASN A 99 -0.62 -0.31 3.16
CA ASN A 99 -1.71 0.46 2.57
C ASN A 99 -2.65 1.07 3.63
N GLY A 100 -2.75 0.49 4.82
CA GLY A 100 -3.59 1.00 5.90
C GLY A 100 -3.29 2.48 6.20
N HIS A 101 -4.33 3.30 6.36
CA HIS A 101 -4.19 4.72 6.57
C HIS A 101 -5.27 5.24 7.51
N GLU A 102 -4.86 5.88 8.61
CA GLU A 102 -5.74 6.64 9.45
C GLU A 102 -5.79 8.08 8.94
N HIS A 103 -6.98 8.53 8.56
CA HIS A 103 -7.21 9.84 7.95
C HIS A 103 -7.45 10.92 9.02
N CYS A 104 -6.91 12.12 8.81
CA CYS A 104 -7.25 13.33 9.55
C CYS A 104 -7.90 14.33 8.57
N PRO A 105 -9.14 14.77 8.83
CA PRO A 105 -9.87 15.63 7.91
C PRO A 105 -9.48 17.11 7.98
N ASN A 106 -8.74 17.52 9.01
CA ASN A 106 -8.38 18.92 9.27
C ASN A 106 -7.39 19.45 8.25
N ASP A 107 -7.58 20.71 7.84
CA ASP A 107 -6.73 21.41 6.88
C ASP A 107 -5.63 22.24 7.59
N TRP A 108 -4.79 22.90 6.82
CA TRP A 108 -3.70 23.76 7.32
C TRP A 108 -4.19 24.94 8.18
N THR A 109 -5.45 25.30 8.10
CA THR A 109 -6.07 26.38 8.88
C THR A 109 -6.47 25.99 10.29
N ASP A 110 -6.74 24.70 10.56
CA ASP A 110 -7.36 24.23 11.80
C ASP A 110 -6.75 22.95 12.38
N ILE A 111 -5.76 22.34 11.71
CA ILE A 111 -5.10 21.15 12.21
C ILE A 111 -4.25 21.46 13.46
N SER A 112 -4.49 20.71 14.54
CA SER A 112 -3.66 20.81 15.74
C SER A 112 -2.34 20.06 15.58
N GLY A 113 -1.33 20.39 16.41
CA GLY A 113 -0.06 19.65 16.45
C GLY A 113 -0.24 18.16 16.77
N GLU A 114 -1.21 17.82 17.64
CA GLU A 114 -1.54 16.43 17.96
C GLU A 114 -2.11 15.68 16.74
N GLN A 115 -3.06 16.29 16.04
CA GLN A 115 -3.62 15.72 14.81
C GLN A 115 -2.58 15.57 13.71
N PHE A 116 -1.68 16.55 13.56
CA PHE A 116 -0.56 16.47 12.64
C PHE A 116 0.36 15.29 12.97
N ASN A 117 0.76 15.16 14.23
CA ASN A 117 1.60 14.04 14.69
C ASN A 117 0.89 12.69 14.53
N ARG A 118 -0.42 12.62 14.81
CA ARG A 118 -1.23 11.42 14.62
C ARG A 118 -1.25 10.99 13.14
N MET A 119 -1.34 11.94 12.20
CA MET A 119 -1.24 11.65 10.76
C MET A 119 0.14 11.07 10.42
N LEU A 120 1.24 11.66 10.93
CA LEU A 120 2.60 11.17 10.67
C LEU A 120 2.88 9.80 11.29
N ALA A 121 2.18 9.41 12.34
CA ALA A 121 2.30 8.09 12.95
C ALA A 121 1.99 6.93 11.98
N ASN A 122 1.22 7.17 10.91
CA ASN A 122 1.08 6.20 9.81
C ASN A 122 2.45 5.79 9.21
N ALA A 123 3.39 6.75 9.04
CA ALA A 123 4.73 6.43 8.54
C ALA A 123 5.56 5.63 9.56
N THR A 124 5.36 5.88 10.86
CA THR A 124 5.98 5.09 11.93
C THR A 124 5.51 3.63 11.86
N GLY A 125 4.20 3.39 11.77
CA GLY A 125 3.64 2.05 11.63
C GLY A 125 4.14 1.32 10.38
N TYR A 126 4.20 2.00 9.24
CA TYR A 126 4.76 1.46 8.01
C TYR A 126 6.22 1.04 8.18
N PHE A 127 7.03 1.89 8.82
CA PHE A 127 8.42 1.59 9.10
C PHE A 127 8.57 0.37 10.00
N LEU A 128 7.87 0.34 11.14
CA LEU A 128 8.00 -0.74 12.12
C LEU A 128 7.55 -2.08 11.56
N LEU A 129 6.43 -2.12 10.84
CA LEU A 129 5.98 -3.36 10.20
C LEU A 129 6.94 -3.80 9.09
N SER A 130 7.49 -2.85 8.31
CA SER A 130 8.53 -3.16 7.30
C SER A 130 9.80 -3.71 7.94
N ARG A 131 10.20 -3.19 9.11
CA ARG A 131 11.35 -3.68 9.86
C ARG A 131 11.16 -5.11 10.35
N LEU A 132 9.97 -5.46 10.85
CA LEU A 132 9.66 -6.84 11.27
C LEU A 132 9.76 -7.82 10.09
N VAL A 133 9.27 -7.44 8.90
CA VAL A 133 9.42 -8.26 7.69
C VAL A 133 10.89 -8.37 7.27
N HIS A 134 11.66 -7.29 7.38
CA HIS A 134 13.09 -7.32 7.10
C HIS A 134 13.84 -8.24 8.08
N GLU A 135 13.61 -8.13 9.39
CA GLU A 135 14.19 -8.98 10.42
C GLU A 135 13.88 -10.46 10.14
N GLN A 136 12.61 -10.79 9.87
CA GLN A 136 12.20 -12.14 9.46
C GLN A 136 12.97 -12.62 8.20
N SER A 137 13.13 -11.74 7.20
CA SER A 137 13.84 -12.06 5.96
C SER A 137 15.31 -12.40 6.22
N VAL A 138 15.97 -11.62 7.07
CA VAL A 138 17.37 -11.88 7.48
C VAL A 138 17.49 -13.21 8.23
N ASP A 139 16.63 -13.45 9.21
CA ASP A 139 16.69 -14.64 10.07
C ASP A 139 16.37 -15.91 9.30
N SER A 140 15.44 -15.86 8.37
CA SER A 140 15.02 -17.03 7.56
C SER A 140 15.83 -17.23 6.28
N GLY A 141 16.57 -16.21 5.82
CA GLY A 141 17.22 -16.20 4.51
C GLY A 141 16.23 -16.12 3.33
N HIS A 142 14.96 -15.80 3.56
CA HIS A 142 13.93 -15.68 2.54
C HIS A 142 13.80 -14.23 2.06
N PRO A 143 13.96 -13.94 0.76
CA PRO A 143 13.83 -12.57 0.24
C PRO A 143 12.40 -12.07 0.35
N ALA A 144 12.25 -10.75 0.57
CA ALA A 144 10.95 -10.11 0.68
C ALA A 144 10.79 -8.90 -0.26
N SER A 145 9.53 -8.58 -0.59
CA SER A 145 9.16 -7.36 -1.31
C SER A 145 8.21 -6.51 -0.47
N ILE A 146 8.62 -5.29 -0.18
CA ILE A 146 7.85 -4.32 0.61
C ILE A 146 7.34 -3.23 -0.32
N ILE A 147 6.02 -3.02 -0.31
CA ILE A 147 5.32 -2.03 -1.13
C ILE A 147 4.72 -0.99 -0.21
N MET A 148 5.21 0.25 -0.34
CA MET A 148 4.75 1.40 0.44
C MET A 148 3.72 2.18 -0.35
N LEU A 149 2.48 2.32 0.11
CA LEU A 149 1.47 3.08 -0.61
C LEU A 149 1.71 4.59 -0.44
N GLY A 150 2.26 5.19 -1.51
CA GLY A 150 2.44 6.63 -1.66
C GLY A 150 1.15 7.37 -2.00
N SER A 151 1.29 8.51 -2.60
CA SER A 151 0.24 9.32 -3.24
C SER A 151 0.90 10.30 -4.20
N MET A 152 0.21 10.70 -5.25
CA MET A 152 0.63 11.84 -6.09
C MET A 152 0.90 13.09 -5.25
N TYR A 153 0.18 13.27 -4.13
CA TYR A 153 0.39 14.38 -3.18
C TYR A 153 1.64 14.23 -2.28
N GLY A 154 2.41 13.18 -2.44
CA GLY A 154 3.79 13.10 -1.96
C GLY A 154 4.82 13.61 -2.98
N LEU A 155 4.39 13.90 -4.22
CA LEU A 155 5.23 14.39 -5.32
C LEU A 155 4.90 15.83 -5.70
N VAL A 156 3.59 16.16 -5.74
CA VAL A 156 3.07 17.47 -6.11
C VAL A 156 2.01 17.92 -5.12
N SER A 157 1.76 19.22 -5.03
CA SER A 157 0.69 19.77 -4.18
C SER A 157 -0.68 19.58 -4.81
N SER A 158 -1.73 19.59 -3.98
CA SER A 158 -3.11 19.68 -4.45
C SER A 158 -3.38 21.04 -5.11
N ASN A 159 -4.16 21.04 -6.19
CA ASN A 159 -4.60 22.30 -6.80
C ASN A 159 -5.83 22.85 -6.02
N PRO A 160 -5.73 24.05 -5.41
CA PRO A 160 -6.83 24.61 -4.63
C PRO A 160 -8.12 24.79 -5.43
N ASP A 161 -8.03 25.07 -6.72
CA ASP A 161 -9.22 25.33 -7.57
C ASP A 161 -10.08 24.08 -7.78
N ALA A 162 -9.47 22.88 -7.68
CA ALA A 162 -10.22 21.63 -7.78
C ALA A 162 -11.19 21.43 -6.61
N TYR A 163 -10.88 22.01 -5.44
CA TYR A 163 -11.59 21.80 -4.18
C TYR A 163 -12.39 23.04 -3.73
N ARG A 164 -12.09 24.22 -4.28
CA ARG A 164 -12.67 25.50 -3.86
C ARG A 164 -14.19 25.46 -3.83
N ASN A 165 -14.78 25.84 -2.69
CA ASN A 165 -16.22 25.88 -2.41
C ASN A 165 -16.93 24.50 -2.44
N ILE A 166 -16.18 23.38 -2.44
CA ILE A 166 -16.76 22.03 -2.41
C ILE A 166 -16.37 21.31 -1.11
N CYS A 167 -15.08 21.14 -0.87
CA CYS A 167 -14.54 20.46 0.31
C CYS A 167 -13.08 20.89 0.55
N PRO A 168 -12.54 20.65 1.75
CA PRO A 168 -11.10 20.80 1.98
C PRO A 168 -10.29 19.92 1.03
N ALA A 169 -9.15 20.43 0.57
CA ALA A 169 -8.14 19.60 -0.10
C ALA A 169 -7.49 18.65 0.91
N ASN A 170 -6.71 17.66 0.43
CA ASN A 170 -5.91 16.84 1.33
C ASN A 170 -4.98 17.70 2.19
N SER A 171 -5.00 17.42 3.50
CA SER A 171 -4.33 18.23 4.52
C SER A 171 -2.81 18.33 4.31
N VAL A 172 -2.20 19.38 4.86
CA VAL A 172 -0.74 19.54 4.88
C VAL A 172 -0.04 18.33 5.54
N ALA A 173 -0.64 17.77 6.60
CA ALA A 173 -0.12 16.58 7.27
C ALA A 173 -0.13 15.33 6.36
N TYR A 174 -1.18 15.17 5.54
CA TYR A 174 -1.24 14.08 4.55
C TYR A 174 -0.14 14.22 3.48
N GLN A 175 0.05 15.40 2.95
CA GLN A 175 1.10 15.63 1.94
C GLN A 175 2.50 15.43 2.52
N THR A 176 2.72 15.89 3.75
CA THR A 176 3.97 15.65 4.50
C THR A 176 4.20 14.15 4.74
N LEU A 177 3.17 13.42 5.20
CA LEU A 177 3.22 11.97 5.37
C LEU A 177 3.61 11.26 4.06
N LYS A 178 2.91 11.57 2.97
CA LYS A 178 3.11 10.88 1.69
C LYS A 178 4.47 11.21 1.06
N GLY A 179 4.96 12.44 1.20
CA GLY A 179 6.34 12.80 0.84
C GLY A 179 7.37 12.04 1.69
N GLY A 180 7.12 11.92 2.99
CA GLY A 180 7.95 11.16 3.93
C GLY A 180 8.02 9.68 3.57
N ILE A 181 6.89 9.04 3.19
CA ILE A 181 6.84 7.64 2.75
C ILE A 181 7.72 7.40 1.51
N LEU A 182 7.73 8.31 0.53
CA LEU A 182 8.57 8.19 -0.65
C LEU A 182 10.06 8.24 -0.30
N GLN A 183 10.45 9.09 0.65
CA GLN A 183 11.85 9.15 1.10
C GLN A 183 12.22 7.96 1.99
N GLN A 184 11.31 7.52 2.86
CA GLN A 184 11.46 6.30 3.66
C GLN A 184 11.70 5.08 2.76
N THR A 185 10.95 4.94 1.67
CA THR A 185 11.12 3.89 0.66
C THR A 185 12.57 3.85 0.13
N ARG A 186 13.14 5.01 -0.26
CA ARG A 186 14.51 5.08 -0.78
C ARG A 186 15.54 4.69 0.28
N HIS A 187 15.37 5.19 1.49
CA HIS A 187 16.29 4.93 2.59
C HIS A 187 16.33 3.43 2.95
N LEU A 188 15.16 2.82 3.13
CA LEU A 188 15.06 1.40 3.47
C LEU A 188 15.59 0.50 2.33
N ALA A 189 15.28 0.85 1.08
CA ALA A 189 15.75 0.11 -0.09
C ALA A 189 17.28 0.00 -0.16
N ILE A 190 18.01 1.09 0.10
CA ILE A 190 19.46 1.11 0.05
C ILE A 190 20.05 0.25 1.17
N ASN A 191 19.47 0.34 2.38
CA ASN A 191 20.02 -0.35 3.56
C ASN A 191 19.68 -1.85 3.60
N TRP A 192 18.61 -2.29 2.92
CA TRP A 192 18.12 -3.67 3.00
C TRP A 192 18.33 -4.51 1.74
N ALA A 193 18.81 -3.89 0.65
CA ALA A 193 18.99 -4.58 -0.63
C ALA A 193 19.97 -5.78 -0.53
N GLU A 194 21.06 -5.66 0.21
CA GLU A 194 22.03 -6.73 0.42
C GLU A 194 21.47 -7.94 1.18
N HIS A 195 20.38 -7.73 1.94
CA HIS A 195 19.65 -8.78 2.66
C HIS A 195 18.56 -9.44 1.78
N GLY A 196 18.47 -9.09 0.50
CA GLY A 196 17.45 -9.63 -0.41
C GLY A 196 16.08 -9.00 -0.24
N VAL A 197 15.95 -7.90 0.49
CA VAL A 197 14.68 -7.17 0.69
C VAL A 197 14.60 -5.99 -0.27
N ARG A 198 13.55 -5.98 -1.10
CA ARG A 198 13.25 -4.87 -2.00
C ARG A 198 12.18 -3.99 -1.37
N VAL A 199 12.35 -2.68 -1.43
CA VAL A 199 11.38 -1.70 -0.94
C VAL A 199 11.06 -0.72 -2.06
N ASN A 200 9.79 -0.68 -2.50
CA ASN A 200 9.33 0.23 -3.54
C ASN A 200 8.04 0.93 -3.11
N SER A 201 7.75 2.08 -3.68
CA SER A 201 6.48 2.76 -3.49
C SER A 201 5.56 2.54 -4.69
N LEU A 202 4.27 2.31 -4.41
CA LEU A 202 3.18 2.42 -5.38
C LEU A 202 2.45 3.73 -5.12
N THR A 203 2.41 4.62 -6.09
CA THR A 203 1.86 5.97 -5.95
C THR A 203 0.63 6.14 -6.84
N PRO A 204 -0.58 5.99 -6.27
CA PRO A 204 -1.81 6.30 -6.99
C PRO A 204 -1.99 7.80 -7.20
N GLY A 205 -2.59 8.16 -8.33
CA GLY A 205 -3.17 9.45 -8.59
C GLY A 205 -4.59 9.61 -8.00
N PRO A 206 -5.50 10.30 -8.68
CA PRO A 206 -6.87 10.47 -8.21
C PRO A 206 -7.72 9.23 -8.52
N PHE A 207 -8.05 8.47 -7.49
CA PHE A 207 -8.92 7.29 -7.50
C PHE A 207 -10.11 7.54 -6.56
N PRO A 208 -11.08 8.38 -6.92
CA PRO A 208 -12.22 8.69 -6.06
C PRO A 208 -13.11 7.46 -5.87
N ALA A 209 -13.57 7.25 -4.63
CA ALA A 209 -14.63 6.29 -4.37
C ALA A 209 -15.97 6.78 -4.96
N GLU A 210 -16.94 5.89 -5.13
CA GLU A 210 -18.27 6.24 -5.64
C GLU A 210 -19.00 7.29 -4.79
N SER A 211 -18.68 7.35 -3.50
CA SER A 211 -19.21 8.34 -2.55
C SER A 211 -18.58 9.75 -2.68
N ALA A 212 -17.55 9.91 -3.53
CA ALA A 212 -16.90 11.21 -3.70
C ALA A 212 -17.82 12.23 -4.35
N ASN A 213 -17.67 13.52 -3.97
CA ASN A 213 -18.48 14.60 -4.53
C ASN A 213 -18.30 14.65 -6.06
N PRO A 214 -19.39 14.53 -6.86
CA PRO A 214 -19.30 14.45 -8.31
C PRO A 214 -18.78 15.75 -8.96
N GLU A 215 -19.03 16.93 -8.36
CA GLU A 215 -18.49 18.19 -8.87
C GLU A 215 -16.96 18.25 -8.68
N MET A 216 -16.46 17.80 -7.52
CA MET A 216 -15.02 17.67 -7.28
C MET A 216 -14.40 16.72 -8.31
N VAL A 217 -15.01 15.56 -8.53
CA VAL A 217 -14.53 14.57 -9.49
C VAL A 217 -14.45 15.15 -10.90
N GLU A 218 -15.47 15.92 -11.32
CA GLU A 218 -15.48 16.54 -12.65
C GLU A 218 -14.38 17.61 -12.80
N ARG A 219 -14.13 18.41 -11.76
CA ARG A 219 -13.00 19.36 -11.75
C ARG A 219 -11.65 18.64 -11.82
N LEU A 220 -11.46 17.55 -11.03
CA LEU A 220 -10.23 16.76 -11.05
C LEU A 220 -9.95 16.15 -12.43
N LYS A 221 -10.97 15.73 -13.18
CA LYS A 221 -10.80 15.26 -14.57
C LYS A 221 -10.16 16.33 -15.45
N GLY A 222 -10.49 17.60 -15.22
CA GLY A 222 -9.89 18.73 -15.95
C GLY A 222 -8.37 18.84 -15.78
N TYR A 223 -7.83 18.43 -14.63
CA TYR A 223 -6.40 18.44 -14.33
C TYR A 223 -5.67 17.16 -14.75
N SER A 224 -6.38 16.04 -14.93
CA SER A 224 -5.79 14.80 -15.39
C SER A 224 -5.50 14.85 -16.90
N PRO A 225 -4.27 14.63 -17.38
CA PRO A 225 -3.98 14.51 -18.81
C PRO A 225 -4.82 13.46 -19.53
N MET A 226 -5.12 12.33 -18.88
CA MET A 226 -6.01 11.29 -19.43
C MET A 226 -7.50 11.65 -19.38
N ARG A 227 -7.88 12.83 -18.83
CA ARG A 227 -9.25 13.35 -18.74
C ARG A 227 -10.26 12.42 -18.05
N ARG A 228 -9.77 11.56 -17.20
CA ARG A 228 -10.57 10.64 -16.38
C ARG A 228 -9.88 10.36 -15.05
N MET A 229 -10.65 9.79 -14.13
CA MET A 229 -10.13 9.27 -12.87
C MET A 229 -9.64 7.84 -13.03
N GLY A 230 -8.75 7.42 -12.13
CA GLY A 230 -8.32 6.04 -12.02
C GLY A 230 -9.43 5.15 -11.44
N HIS A 231 -9.46 3.89 -11.86
CA HIS A 231 -10.30 2.85 -11.30
C HIS A 231 -9.42 1.86 -10.49
N PRO A 232 -9.84 1.35 -9.32
CA PRO A 232 -9.00 0.49 -8.46
C PRO A 232 -8.37 -0.69 -9.16
N THR A 233 -9.03 -1.25 -10.18
CA THR A 233 -8.47 -2.35 -11.00
C THR A 233 -7.19 -1.96 -11.75
N GLU A 234 -6.95 -0.67 -11.98
CA GLU A 234 -5.73 -0.20 -12.67
C GLU A 234 -4.48 -0.26 -11.78
N LEU A 235 -4.65 -0.47 -10.46
CA LEU A 235 -3.54 -0.74 -9.54
C LEU A 235 -3.16 -2.23 -9.50
N LYS A 236 -4.02 -3.15 -9.98
CA LYS A 236 -3.82 -4.59 -9.89
C LYS A 236 -2.51 -5.05 -10.53
N GLY A 237 -2.27 -4.65 -11.77
CA GLY A 237 -1.03 -5.00 -12.49
C GLY A 237 0.21 -4.47 -11.79
N ALA A 238 0.14 -3.24 -11.28
CA ALA A 238 1.26 -2.58 -10.60
C ALA A 238 1.63 -3.27 -9.27
N VAL A 239 0.64 -3.62 -8.44
CA VAL A 239 0.91 -4.31 -7.16
C VAL A 239 1.48 -5.71 -7.39
N VAL A 240 0.95 -6.48 -8.36
CA VAL A 240 1.49 -7.80 -8.71
C VAL A 240 2.90 -7.68 -9.28
N PHE A 241 3.18 -6.69 -10.15
CA PHE A 241 4.53 -6.41 -10.64
C PHE A 241 5.52 -6.18 -9.48
N LEU A 242 5.19 -5.28 -8.55
CA LEU A 242 6.06 -4.97 -7.43
C LEU A 242 6.22 -6.15 -6.45
N ALA A 243 5.20 -6.96 -6.27
CA ALA A 243 5.19 -8.14 -5.39
C ALA A 243 6.01 -9.31 -5.96
N SER A 244 6.12 -9.42 -7.28
CA SER A 244 6.62 -10.60 -7.98
C SER A 244 8.09 -10.48 -8.40
N GLU A 245 8.60 -11.55 -9.02
CA GLU A 245 9.94 -11.58 -9.61
C GLU A 245 10.07 -10.71 -10.87
N ALA A 246 8.95 -10.27 -11.46
CA ALA A 246 8.97 -9.33 -12.58
C ALA A 246 9.67 -8.00 -12.23
N SER A 247 9.74 -7.66 -10.94
CA SER A 247 10.45 -6.49 -10.41
C SER A 247 11.71 -6.85 -9.59
N SER A 248 12.30 -8.03 -9.80
CA SER A 248 13.41 -8.55 -8.98
C SER A 248 14.67 -7.65 -8.98
N TYR A 249 14.86 -6.81 -10.01
CA TYR A 249 15.97 -5.86 -10.09
C TYR A 249 15.52 -4.41 -9.83
N MET A 250 14.38 -4.24 -9.12
CA MET A 250 13.82 -2.92 -8.80
C MET A 250 13.71 -2.75 -7.30
N THR A 251 14.42 -1.77 -6.74
CA THR A 251 14.30 -1.33 -5.35
C THR A 251 14.52 0.19 -5.24
N GLY A 252 13.93 0.84 -4.25
CA GLY A 252 14.00 2.28 -4.03
C GLY A 252 13.23 3.13 -5.02
N GLN A 253 12.39 2.51 -5.87
CA GLN A 253 11.67 3.22 -6.92
C GLN A 253 10.24 3.58 -6.51
N ASN A 254 9.71 4.57 -7.21
CA ASN A 254 8.33 5.00 -7.08
C ASN A 254 7.57 4.73 -8.37
N LEU A 255 6.67 3.74 -8.34
CA LEU A 255 5.81 3.41 -9.48
C LEU A 255 4.54 4.25 -9.41
N VAL A 256 4.44 5.23 -10.30
CA VAL A 256 3.32 6.18 -10.34
C VAL A 256 2.24 5.70 -11.29
N ILE A 257 0.99 5.65 -10.82
CA ILE A 257 -0.21 5.30 -11.60
C ILE A 257 -1.23 6.42 -11.41
N ASP A 258 -1.13 7.49 -12.17
CA ASP A 258 -1.84 8.74 -11.92
C ASP A 258 -2.50 9.40 -13.15
N GLY A 259 -2.51 8.72 -14.29
CA GLY A 259 -3.07 9.27 -15.54
C GLY A 259 -2.29 10.47 -16.09
N GLY A 260 -1.00 10.59 -15.74
CA GLY A 260 -0.10 11.65 -16.17
C GLY A 260 -0.13 12.90 -15.27
N TRP A 261 -0.84 12.86 -14.14
CA TRP A 261 -1.01 14.02 -13.25
C TRP A 261 0.31 14.65 -12.83
N THR A 262 1.29 13.86 -12.43
CA THR A 262 2.59 14.35 -11.93
C THR A 262 3.63 14.59 -13.03
N ALA A 263 3.28 14.37 -14.29
CA ALA A 263 4.16 14.61 -15.44
C ALA A 263 4.04 16.04 -16.03
N THR A 264 3.12 16.84 -15.48
CA THR A 264 2.84 18.23 -15.93
C THR A 264 3.38 19.25 -14.96
#